data_806579ceaac7c41a1f7580af8745d985
#
_entry.id   806579ceaac7c41a1f7580af8745d985
#
_cell.length_a   1.000
_cell.length_b   1.000
_cell.length_c   1.000
_cell.angle_alpha   90.00
_cell.angle_beta   90.00
_cell.angle_gamma   90.00
#
_symmetry.space_group_name_H-M   'P 1'
#
loop_
_entity.id
_entity.type
_entity.pdbx_description
1 polymer ?
#
loop_
_entity_poly.entity_id
_entity_poly.type
_entity_poly.pdbx_seq_one_letter_code
_entity_poly.pdbx_strand_id
1 'polypeptide(L)'
;MATGILRIQAFAARQSSPVEGVTVTVSGDGFTAIRLTDAEGNADDVTLTTPACALSLDENNTTQPPYAVCDLVASKPGYRTVRIQGVQVFPGQVTLAQPEMIPDTEEMRDTPNVPIVIPPHSLFTGDGGSGPNPFLACVPRVLDRVIIPKNITVHLGKPAASARNVTVSFRSYIANVASSEVYPTWADENSPAGQLX
;
A
#
# COMPACT_ATOMS: atom_id res chain seq x y z
N MET A 1 -9.59 -18.31 11.88
CA MET A 1 -9.89 -17.56 10.65
C MET A 1 -10.45 -16.21 11.06
N ALA A 2 -10.18 -15.21 10.26
CA ALA A 2 -10.67 -13.85 10.48
C ALA A 2 -11.35 -13.37 9.19
N THR A 3 -11.82 -12.16 9.17
CA THR A 3 -12.38 -11.55 7.95
C THR A 3 -11.76 -10.20 7.70
N GLY A 4 -11.69 -9.82 6.44
CA GLY A 4 -11.34 -8.49 5.98
C GLY A 4 -12.36 -8.01 4.97
N ILE A 5 -12.34 -6.73 4.69
CA ILE A 5 -13.31 -6.09 3.80
C ILE A 5 -12.58 -5.55 2.56
N LEU A 6 -13.11 -5.85 1.40
CA LEU A 6 -12.70 -5.20 0.16
C LEU A 6 -13.77 -4.18 -0.21
N ARG A 7 -13.40 -2.91 -0.21
CA ARG A 7 -14.24 -1.79 -0.64
C ARG A 7 -13.85 -1.36 -2.03
N ILE A 8 -14.83 -1.14 -2.89
CA ILE A 8 -14.60 -0.86 -4.30
C ILE A 8 -15.22 0.47 -4.66
N GLN A 9 -14.44 1.33 -5.32
CA GLN A 9 -14.90 2.62 -5.81
C GLN A 9 -14.39 2.80 -7.25
N ALA A 10 -15.30 2.80 -8.23
CA ALA A 10 -14.92 2.95 -9.63
C ALA A 10 -14.94 4.41 -10.06
N PHE A 11 -13.84 4.89 -10.60
CA PHE A 11 -13.68 6.27 -11.04
C PHE A 11 -13.13 6.33 -12.48
N ALA A 12 -13.33 7.49 -13.10
CA ALA A 12 -12.68 7.86 -14.37
C ALA A 12 -11.92 9.17 -14.17
N ALA A 13 -11.17 9.58 -15.19
CA ALA A 13 -10.48 10.87 -15.23
C ALA A 13 -9.61 11.13 -13.99
N ARG A 14 -8.75 10.17 -13.66
CA ARG A 14 -7.83 10.24 -12.52
C ARG A 14 -8.58 10.48 -11.19
N GLN A 15 -9.59 9.67 -10.95
CA GLN A 15 -10.40 9.67 -9.72
C GLN A 15 -11.26 10.93 -9.53
N SER A 16 -11.45 11.74 -10.57
CA SER A 16 -12.24 12.96 -10.46
C SER A 16 -13.73 12.76 -10.79
N SER A 17 -14.09 11.64 -11.43
CA SER A 17 -15.47 11.35 -11.83
C SER A 17 -15.87 9.95 -11.42
N PRO A 18 -16.83 9.79 -10.51
CA PRO A 18 -17.36 8.45 -10.18
C PRO A 18 -18.06 7.84 -11.39
N VAL A 19 -18.03 6.52 -11.49
CA VAL A 19 -18.66 5.81 -12.62
C VAL A 19 -19.72 4.85 -12.06
N GLU A 20 -20.97 5.20 -12.30
CA GLU A 20 -22.13 4.35 -11.96
C GLU A 20 -22.23 3.17 -12.89
N GLY A 21 -22.82 2.06 -12.44
CA GLY A 21 -23.18 0.92 -13.29
C GLY A 21 -21.99 0.10 -13.78
N VAL A 22 -20.87 0.15 -13.09
CA VAL A 22 -19.74 -0.73 -13.37
C VAL A 22 -20.01 -2.08 -12.72
N THR A 23 -19.99 -3.14 -13.51
CA THR A 23 -20.06 -4.52 -12.99
C THR A 23 -18.66 -4.90 -12.51
N VAL A 24 -18.53 -5.19 -11.22
CA VAL A 24 -17.28 -5.61 -10.62
C VAL A 24 -17.40 -7.05 -10.17
N THR A 25 -16.55 -7.90 -10.72
CA THR A 25 -16.43 -9.30 -10.31
C THR A 25 -15.17 -9.45 -9.46
N VAL A 26 -15.33 -9.94 -8.23
CA VAL A 26 -14.23 -10.25 -7.33
C VAL A 26 -14.17 -11.77 -7.22
N SER A 27 -13.01 -12.35 -7.47
CA SER A 27 -12.80 -13.80 -7.38
C SER A 27 -11.55 -14.11 -6.56
N GLY A 28 -11.65 -15.16 -5.76
CA GLY A 28 -10.55 -15.61 -4.91
C GLY A 28 -10.69 -17.09 -4.62
N ASP A 29 -9.96 -17.57 -3.63
CA ASP A 29 -9.93 -18.99 -3.29
C ASP A 29 -11.32 -19.51 -2.89
N GLY A 30 -11.96 -20.15 -3.85
CA GLY A 30 -13.26 -20.79 -3.66
C GLY A 30 -14.46 -19.85 -3.60
N PHE A 31 -14.31 -18.56 -3.96
CA PHE A 31 -15.46 -17.67 -3.96
C PHE A 31 -15.49 -16.76 -5.19
N THR A 32 -16.69 -16.27 -5.52
CA THR A 32 -16.89 -15.22 -6.52
C THR A 32 -18.03 -14.33 -6.03
N ALA A 33 -17.81 -13.04 -6.10
CA ALA A 33 -18.83 -12.03 -5.78
C ALA A 33 -18.96 -11.05 -6.94
N ILE A 34 -20.20 -10.68 -7.26
CA ILE A 34 -20.48 -9.67 -8.31
C ILE A 34 -21.17 -8.51 -7.64
N ARG A 35 -20.71 -7.30 -7.97
CA ARG A 35 -21.24 -6.05 -7.43
C ARG A 35 -21.47 -5.05 -8.56
N LEU A 36 -22.36 -4.11 -8.32
CA LEU A 36 -22.66 -3.02 -9.27
C LEU A 36 -22.40 -1.70 -8.55
N THR A 37 -21.73 -0.76 -9.22
CA THR A 37 -21.46 0.54 -8.60
C THR A 37 -22.68 1.48 -8.68
N ASP A 38 -22.86 2.26 -7.63
CA ASP A 38 -23.89 3.29 -7.51
C ASP A 38 -23.47 4.60 -8.21
N ALA A 39 -24.28 5.66 -8.05
CA ALA A 39 -24.04 6.98 -8.66
C ALA A 39 -22.77 7.65 -8.15
N GLU A 40 -22.31 7.30 -6.96
CA GLU A 40 -21.07 7.78 -6.37
C GLU A 40 -19.88 6.90 -6.71
N GLY A 41 -20.08 5.87 -7.53
CA GLY A 41 -19.03 4.94 -7.96
C GLY A 41 -18.70 3.87 -6.93
N ASN A 42 -19.46 3.80 -5.82
CA ASN A 42 -19.21 2.80 -4.77
C ASN A 42 -19.96 1.50 -5.07
N ALA A 43 -19.37 0.39 -4.73
CA ALA A 43 -20.04 -0.91 -4.72
C ALA A 43 -20.15 -1.43 -3.29
N ASP A 44 -21.12 -2.29 -3.05
CA ASP A 44 -21.27 -2.95 -1.74
C ASP A 44 -19.99 -3.68 -1.36
N ASP A 45 -19.57 -3.54 -0.12
CA ASP A 45 -18.37 -4.17 0.43
C ASP A 45 -18.40 -5.70 0.22
N VAL A 46 -17.24 -6.26 -0.08
CA VAL A 46 -17.07 -7.70 -0.19
C VAL A 46 -16.25 -8.19 1.01
N THR A 47 -16.86 -9.08 1.81
CA THR A 47 -16.17 -9.67 2.96
C THR A 47 -15.44 -10.94 2.51
N LEU A 48 -14.14 -11.00 2.81
CA LEU A 48 -13.31 -12.15 2.51
C LEU A 48 -12.85 -12.84 3.80
N THR A 49 -12.80 -14.17 3.77
CA THR A 49 -12.13 -14.92 4.83
C THR A 49 -10.63 -14.72 4.72
N THR A 50 -9.99 -14.38 5.82
CA THR A 50 -8.55 -14.11 5.87
C THR A 50 -7.86 -15.00 6.89
N PRO A 51 -6.55 -15.16 6.82
CA PRO A 51 -5.79 -15.77 7.91
C PRO A 51 -6.00 -15.03 9.23
N ALA A 52 -5.60 -15.64 10.34
CA ALA A 52 -5.72 -15.00 11.64
C ALA A 52 -4.79 -13.78 11.76
N CYS A 53 -5.26 -12.75 12.43
CA CYS A 53 -4.48 -11.52 12.67
C CYS A 53 -3.13 -11.81 13.35
N ALA A 54 -3.08 -12.85 14.18
CA ALA A 54 -1.85 -13.27 14.86
C ALA A 54 -0.68 -13.56 13.90
N LEU A 55 -0.99 -13.98 12.66
CA LEU A 55 0.07 -14.24 11.67
C LEU A 55 0.81 -12.97 11.23
N SER A 56 0.15 -11.82 11.25
CA SER A 56 0.81 -10.56 10.91
C SER A 56 1.63 -10.00 12.07
N LEU A 57 1.41 -10.53 13.28
CA LEU A 57 2.14 -10.11 14.48
C LEU A 57 3.30 -11.05 14.82
N ASP A 58 3.42 -12.17 14.11
CA ASP A 58 4.46 -13.16 14.35
C ASP A 58 5.69 -12.84 13.50
N GLU A 59 6.73 -12.36 14.14
CA GLU A 59 8.00 -11.99 13.49
C GLU A 59 8.68 -13.19 12.83
N ASN A 60 8.35 -14.42 13.23
CA ASN A 60 8.94 -15.62 12.68
C ASN A 60 8.13 -16.17 11.50
N ASN A 61 6.99 -15.58 11.20
CA ASN A 61 6.17 -16.02 10.07
C ASN A 61 6.76 -15.52 8.75
N THR A 62 7.51 -16.37 8.10
CA THR A 62 8.09 -16.10 6.78
C THR A 62 7.50 -16.95 5.67
N THR A 63 6.52 -17.81 6.01
CA THR A 63 6.02 -18.82 5.07
C THR A 63 4.57 -18.63 4.66
N GLN A 64 3.75 -18.04 5.52
CA GLN A 64 2.32 -17.90 5.25
C GLN A 64 1.92 -16.43 5.19
N PRO A 65 1.46 -15.93 4.01
CA PRO A 65 0.99 -14.55 3.92
C PRO A 65 -0.11 -14.27 4.94
N PRO A 66 -0.04 -13.14 5.68
CA PRO A 66 -1.06 -12.81 6.68
C PRO A 66 -2.27 -12.11 6.06
N TYR A 67 -2.56 -12.36 4.80
CA TYR A 67 -3.66 -11.74 4.06
C TYR A 67 -4.28 -12.75 3.10
N ALA A 68 -5.52 -12.50 2.71
CA ALA A 68 -6.16 -13.20 1.60
C ALA A 68 -5.85 -12.46 0.30
N VAL A 69 -5.91 -13.19 -0.81
CA VAL A 69 -5.67 -12.64 -2.15
C VAL A 69 -6.93 -12.83 -3.00
N CYS A 70 -7.30 -11.82 -3.76
CA CYS A 70 -8.37 -11.92 -4.74
C CYS A 70 -8.02 -11.12 -6.00
N ASP A 71 -8.71 -11.45 -7.08
CA ASP A 71 -8.63 -10.71 -8.34
C ASP A 71 -9.93 -9.95 -8.56
N LEU A 72 -9.82 -8.83 -9.25
CA LEU A 72 -10.94 -7.94 -9.52
C LEU A 72 -11.01 -7.65 -11.03
N VAL A 73 -12.22 -7.77 -11.57
CA VAL A 73 -12.51 -7.39 -12.95
C VAL A 73 -13.64 -6.38 -12.93
N ALA A 74 -13.38 -5.17 -13.43
CA ALA A 74 -14.39 -4.11 -13.52
C ALA A 74 -14.70 -3.87 -15.00
N SER A 75 -16.00 -3.92 -15.36
CA SER A 75 -16.43 -3.78 -16.75
C SER A 75 -17.72 -2.96 -16.84
N LYS A 76 -17.80 -2.16 -17.91
CA LYS A 76 -19.00 -1.37 -18.25
C LYS A 76 -18.97 -1.09 -19.76
N PRO A 77 -20.11 -1.19 -20.46
CA PRO A 77 -20.16 -0.81 -21.89
C PRO A 77 -19.65 0.62 -22.10
N GLY A 78 -18.84 0.80 -23.15
CA GLY A 78 -18.22 2.09 -23.45
C GLY A 78 -16.93 2.38 -22.70
N TYR A 79 -16.49 1.45 -21.86
CA TYR A 79 -15.22 1.55 -21.12
C TYR A 79 -14.40 0.30 -21.31
N ARG A 80 -13.09 0.44 -21.21
CA ARG A 80 -12.17 -0.69 -21.24
C ARG A 80 -12.30 -1.48 -19.94
N THR A 81 -12.25 -2.80 -20.05
CA THR A 81 -12.29 -3.69 -18.87
C THR A 81 -11.01 -3.53 -18.08
N VAL A 82 -11.13 -3.22 -16.80
CA VAL A 82 -9.99 -3.13 -15.88
C VAL A 82 -9.84 -4.47 -15.16
N ARG A 83 -8.61 -4.99 -15.12
CA ARG A 83 -8.29 -6.20 -14.37
C ARG A 83 -7.20 -5.88 -13.37
N ILE A 84 -7.46 -6.19 -12.09
CA ILE A 84 -6.49 -6.03 -11.00
C ILE A 84 -6.29 -7.41 -10.40
N GLN A 85 -5.06 -7.90 -10.43
CA GLN A 85 -4.72 -9.24 -9.93
C GLN A 85 -3.88 -9.11 -8.67
N GLY A 86 -4.15 -9.98 -7.69
CA GLY A 86 -3.35 -10.04 -6.48
C GLY A 86 -3.74 -9.03 -5.41
N VAL A 87 -4.99 -8.57 -5.39
CA VAL A 87 -5.47 -7.63 -4.35
C VAL A 87 -5.38 -8.30 -2.98
N GLN A 88 -4.67 -7.65 -2.05
CA GLN A 88 -4.40 -8.20 -0.71
C GLN A 88 -5.40 -7.65 0.30
N VAL A 89 -6.10 -8.53 1.01
CA VAL A 89 -7.10 -8.15 2.01
C VAL A 89 -6.65 -8.67 3.38
N PHE A 90 -6.43 -7.76 4.31
CA PHE A 90 -5.88 -8.06 5.63
C PHE A 90 -6.98 -8.28 6.67
N PRO A 91 -6.73 -9.13 7.68
CA PRO A 91 -7.73 -9.41 8.72
C PRO A 91 -8.08 -8.15 9.51
N GLY A 92 -9.38 -7.91 9.67
CA GLY A 92 -9.90 -6.78 10.44
C GLY A 92 -9.72 -5.42 9.77
N GLN A 93 -9.27 -5.38 8.52
CA GLN A 93 -8.99 -4.13 7.80
C GLN A 93 -9.89 -3.96 6.58
N VAL A 94 -9.97 -2.72 6.10
CA VAL A 94 -10.63 -2.38 4.84
C VAL A 94 -9.55 -2.14 3.79
N THR A 95 -9.54 -2.95 2.75
CA THR A 95 -8.72 -2.72 1.57
C THR A 95 -9.55 -1.96 0.56
N LEU A 96 -9.04 -0.85 0.06
CA LEU A 96 -9.71 -0.04 -0.95
C LEU A 96 -9.16 -0.37 -2.32
N ALA A 97 -10.05 -0.76 -3.25
CA ALA A 97 -9.71 -1.00 -4.65
C ALA A 97 -10.41 0.05 -5.51
N GLN A 98 -9.63 0.78 -6.31
CA GLN A 98 -10.14 1.88 -7.12
C GLN A 98 -9.84 1.66 -8.59
N PRO A 99 -10.63 0.80 -9.28
CA PRO A 99 -10.44 0.61 -10.72
C PRO A 99 -10.72 1.91 -11.47
N GLU A 100 -9.72 2.37 -12.23
CA GLU A 100 -9.87 3.55 -13.09
C GLU A 100 -10.46 3.13 -14.42
N MET A 101 -11.70 3.55 -14.66
CA MET A 101 -12.45 3.25 -15.87
C MET A 101 -12.03 4.18 -17.00
N ILE A 102 -11.41 3.64 -18.03
CA ILE A 102 -10.91 4.40 -19.19
C ILE A 102 -11.94 4.25 -20.33
N PRO A 103 -12.47 5.34 -20.87
CA PRO A 103 -13.40 5.24 -22.01
C PRO A 103 -12.76 4.50 -23.18
N ASP A 104 -13.54 3.63 -23.81
CA ASP A 104 -13.07 2.83 -24.96
C ASP A 104 -13.26 3.64 -26.25
N THR A 105 -12.26 4.49 -26.56
CA THR A 105 -12.25 5.31 -27.77
C THR A 105 -11.48 4.61 -28.89
N GLU A 106 -11.72 5.05 -30.13
CA GLU A 106 -11.01 4.49 -31.30
C GLU A 106 -9.49 4.61 -31.13
N GLU A 107 -9.02 5.72 -30.57
CA GLU A 107 -7.60 5.96 -30.32
C GLU A 107 -6.98 4.95 -29.33
N MET A 108 -7.79 4.38 -28.45
CA MET A 108 -7.33 3.46 -27.43
C MET A 108 -7.38 1.98 -27.87
N ARG A 109 -8.00 1.68 -29.02
CA ARG A 109 -8.20 0.28 -29.45
C ARG A 109 -6.89 -0.46 -29.68
N ASP A 110 -5.89 0.23 -30.18
CA ASP A 110 -4.58 -0.37 -30.46
C ASP A 110 -3.67 -0.45 -29.22
N THR A 111 -4.10 0.13 -28.11
CA THR A 111 -3.33 0.09 -26.86
C THR A 111 -3.63 -1.22 -26.12
N PRO A 112 -2.62 -2.01 -25.76
CA PRO A 112 -2.86 -3.26 -25.03
C PRO A 112 -3.58 -3.02 -23.71
N ASN A 113 -4.56 -3.87 -23.42
CA ASN A 113 -5.30 -3.81 -22.15
C ASN A 113 -4.62 -4.74 -21.15
N VAL A 114 -3.56 -4.25 -20.53
CA VAL A 114 -2.71 -5.05 -19.62
C VAL A 114 -3.31 -5.04 -18.21
N PRO A 115 -3.41 -6.19 -17.55
CA PRO A 115 -3.87 -6.21 -16.16
C PRO A 115 -2.88 -5.50 -15.22
N ILE A 116 -3.43 -4.88 -14.19
CA ILE A 116 -2.64 -4.33 -13.07
C ILE A 116 -2.32 -5.52 -12.16
N VAL A 117 -1.04 -5.81 -11.96
CA VAL A 117 -0.62 -6.93 -11.12
C VAL A 117 -0.01 -6.38 -9.84
N ILE A 118 -0.61 -6.74 -8.70
CA ILE A 118 -0.07 -6.44 -7.37
C ILE A 118 0.78 -7.64 -6.97
N PRO A 119 2.09 -7.50 -6.89
CA PRO A 119 2.94 -8.64 -6.57
C PRO A 119 2.77 -9.07 -5.11
N PRO A 120 3.03 -10.34 -4.79
CA PRO A 120 3.08 -10.76 -3.39
C PRO A 120 4.08 -9.94 -2.61
N HIS A 121 3.83 -9.76 -1.33
CA HIS A 121 4.76 -9.05 -0.45
C HIS A 121 6.11 -9.79 -0.42
N SER A 122 7.21 -9.05 -0.54
CA SER A 122 8.54 -9.63 -0.68
C SER A 122 8.97 -10.52 0.49
N LEU A 123 8.42 -10.28 1.69
CA LEU A 123 8.71 -11.12 2.86
C LEU A 123 8.11 -12.54 2.74
N PHE A 124 7.14 -12.72 1.84
CA PHE A 124 6.42 -13.98 1.69
C PHE A 124 6.58 -14.59 0.29
N THR A 125 7.39 -14.00 -0.55
CA THR A 125 7.78 -14.69 -1.77
C THR A 125 8.75 -15.79 -1.35
N GLY A 126 8.27 -17.01 -1.36
CA GLY A 126 9.06 -18.18 -0.97
C GLY A 126 10.18 -18.53 -1.94
N ASP A 127 10.58 -17.60 -2.76
CA ASP A 127 11.81 -17.67 -3.51
C ASP A 127 12.95 -17.47 -2.52
N GLY A 128 13.38 -18.58 -1.95
CA GLY A 128 14.67 -18.65 -1.30
C GLY A 128 15.74 -18.35 -2.33
N GLY A 129 15.70 -17.15 -2.88
CA GLY A 129 16.77 -16.64 -3.69
C GLY A 129 18.05 -16.76 -2.89
N SER A 130 18.93 -17.66 -3.34
CA SER A 130 20.20 -17.93 -2.69
C SER A 130 21.21 -16.77 -2.85
N GLY A 131 20.71 -15.56 -2.92
CA GLY A 131 21.54 -14.36 -2.82
C GLY A 131 21.53 -13.88 -1.37
N PRO A 132 22.66 -13.40 -0.85
CA PRO A 132 22.64 -12.77 0.46
C PRO A 132 21.71 -11.57 0.40
N ASN A 133 20.53 -11.73 1.00
CA ASN A 133 19.64 -10.58 1.20
C ASN A 133 20.38 -9.64 2.15
N PRO A 134 20.84 -8.48 1.69
CA PRO A 134 21.59 -7.57 2.56
C PRO A 134 20.77 -7.08 3.74
N PHE A 135 19.43 -7.28 3.70
CA PHE A 135 18.54 -6.93 4.80
C PHE A 135 18.39 -8.05 5.84
N LEU A 136 18.71 -9.31 5.46
CA LEU A 136 18.71 -10.44 6.41
C LEU A 136 19.96 -10.47 7.31
N ALA A 137 20.96 -9.66 6.99
CA ALA A 137 22.14 -9.54 7.85
C ALA A 137 21.88 -8.60 9.06
N CYS A 138 20.74 -7.94 9.10
CA CYS A 138 20.37 -7.11 10.25
C CYS A 138 19.60 -7.97 11.26
N VAL A 139 20.30 -8.62 12.15
CA VAL A 139 19.67 -9.25 13.30
C VAL A 139 18.98 -8.13 14.09
N PRO A 140 17.66 -8.17 14.28
CA PRO A 140 17.00 -7.13 15.07
C PRO A 140 17.63 -7.09 16.45
N ARG A 141 18.28 -5.99 16.76
CA ARG A 141 18.88 -5.80 18.07
C ARG A 141 17.93 -4.94 18.91
N VAL A 142 17.28 -5.58 19.84
CA VAL A 142 16.48 -4.84 20.81
C VAL A 142 17.46 -4.08 21.70
N LEU A 143 17.32 -2.77 21.73
CA LEU A 143 18.13 -1.92 22.57
C LEU A 143 17.58 -1.95 24.01
N ASP A 144 18.45 -2.19 24.97
CA ASP A 144 18.07 -2.19 26.39
C ASP A 144 17.59 -0.82 26.87
N ARG A 145 17.91 0.21 26.10
CA ARG A 145 17.54 1.59 26.43
C ARG A 145 17.53 2.42 25.14
N VAL A 146 16.77 3.49 25.15
CA VAL A 146 16.78 4.47 24.05
C VAL A 146 18.14 5.18 24.05
N ILE A 147 18.85 5.12 22.94
CA ILE A 147 20.12 5.80 22.75
C ILE A 147 19.93 6.88 21.69
N ILE A 148 19.99 8.13 22.13
CA ILE A 148 19.89 9.28 21.24
C ILE A 148 21.32 9.69 20.87
N PRO A 149 21.72 9.57 19.58
CA PRO A 149 23.07 9.97 19.20
C PRO A 149 23.23 11.48 19.27
N LYS A 150 24.40 11.95 19.66
CA LYS A 150 24.70 13.38 19.68
C LYS A 150 24.75 13.95 18.26
N ASN A 151 25.34 13.21 17.35
CA ASN A 151 25.47 13.61 15.95
C ASN A 151 25.07 12.46 15.03
N ILE A 152 24.65 12.77 13.81
CA ILE A 152 24.42 11.81 12.74
C ILE A 152 25.11 12.27 11.47
N THR A 153 25.44 11.35 10.60
CA THR A 153 26.01 11.64 9.28
C THR A 153 24.92 11.49 8.22
N VAL A 154 24.65 12.56 7.52
CA VAL A 154 23.65 12.60 6.43
C VAL A 154 24.37 12.53 5.10
N HIS A 155 24.00 11.54 4.29
CA HIS A 155 24.48 11.41 2.92
C HIS A 155 23.61 12.27 2.00
N LEU A 156 24.22 13.22 1.28
CA LEU A 156 23.48 14.22 0.48
C LEU A 156 23.17 13.71 -0.94
N GLY A 157 22.83 12.43 -1.08
CA GLY A 157 22.51 11.86 -2.38
C GLY A 157 21.77 10.54 -2.27
N LYS A 158 21.54 9.91 -3.40
CA LYS A 158 20.93 8.56 -3.42
C LYS A 158 21.84 7.58 -2.67
N PRO A 159 21.30 6.56 -2.01
CA PRO A 159 22.11 5.68 -1.14
C PRO A 159 23.39 5.12 -1.76
N ALA A 160 23.40 4.80 -3.04
CA ALA A 160 24.55 4.23 -3.71
C ALA A 160 25.36 5.23 -4.55
N ALA A 161 24.99 6.51 -4.51
CA ALA A 161 25.68 7.52 -5.32
C ALA A 161 26.89 8.08 -4.59
N SER A 162 27.89 8.52 -5.36
CA SER A 162 29.00 9.30 -4.80
C SER A 162 28.48 10.70 -4.46
N ALA A 163 28.33 10.99 -3.19
CA ALA A 163 27.85 12.28 -2.71
C ALA A 163 28.51 12.62 -1.36
N ARG A 164 28.47 13.90 -1.03
CA ARG A 164 29.11 14.37 0.20
C ARG A 164 28.33 13.93 1.44
N ASN A 165 29.07 13.53 2.45
CA ASN A 165 28.51 13.26 3.78
C ASN A 165 28.70 14.49 4.65
N VAL A 166 27.66 14.85 5.41
CA VAL A 166 27.68 15.98 6.33
C VAL A 166 27.28 15.49 7.72
N THR A 167 28.10 15.77 8.71
CA THR A 167 27.79 15.44 10.10
C THR A 167 27.10 16.63 10.74
N VAL A 168 25.90 16.38 11.28
CA VAL A 168 25.07 17.39 11.94
C VAL A 168 24.62 16.89 13.32
N SER A 169 24.26 17.81 14.21
CA SER A 169 23.70 17.39 15.47
C SER A 169 22.35 16.69 15.24
N PHE A 170 22.10 15.65 16.02
CA PHE A 170 20.84 14.90 15.91
C PHE A 170 19.64 15.84 16.13
N ARG A 171 19.75 16.73 17.12
CA ARG A 171 18.69 17.70 17.41
C ARG A 171 18.38 18.61 16.20
N SER A 172 19.42 19.16 15.56
CA SER A 172 19.24 19.99 14.36
C SER A 172 18.61 19.21 13.22
N TYR A 173 19.03 17.96 13.04
CA TYR A 173 18.47 17.10 12.01
C TYR A 173 16.97 16.86 12.23
N ILE A 174 16.60 16.49 13.46
CA ILE A 174 15.19 16.23 13.80
C ILE A 174 14.36 17.51 13.67
N ALA A 175 14.88 18.65 14.11
CA ALA A 175 14.16 19.91 13.99
C ALA A 175 13.89 20.26 12.50
N ASN A 176 14.87 20.04 11.62
CA ASN A 176 14.68 20.27 10.19
C ASN A 176 13.66 19.33 9.58
N VAL A 177 13.71 18.03 9.93
CA VAL A 177 12.74 17.04 9.43
C VAL A 177 11.33 17.42 9.92
N ALA A 178 11.18 17.70 11.21
CA ALA A 178 9.88 18.06 11.78
C ALA A 178 9.33 19.33 11.13
N SER A 179 10.17 20.35 10.91
CA SER A 179 9.74 21.62 10.29
C SER A 179 9.33 21.45 8.83
N SER A 180 9.84 20.41 8.14
CA SER A 180 9.46 20.15 6.76
C SER A 180 8.15 19.34 6.66
N GLU A 181 7.77 18.66 7.73
CA GLU A 181 6.58 17.78 7.74
C GLU A 181 5.36 18.43 8.42
N VAL A 182 5.57 19.46 9.24
CA VAL A 182 4.50 20.09 10.03
C VAL A 182 4.36 21.55 9.61
N TYR A 183 3.13 21.95 9.28
CA TYR A 183 2.86 23.35 8.94
C TYR A 183 3.05 24.25 10.17
N PRO A 184 3.61 25.46 10.00
CA PRO A 184 3.79 26.39 11.13
C PRO A 184 2.51 26.70 11.89
N THR A 185 1.36 26.67 11.20
CA THR A 185 0.04 26.89 11.81
C THR A 185 -0.39 25.78 12.78
N TRP A 186 0.29 24.63 12.74
CA TRP A 186 0.01 23.51 13.64
C TRP A 186 0.91 23.53 14.89
N ALA A 187 1.83 24.49 14.96
CA ALA A 187 2.81 24.56 16.04
C ALA A 187 2.18 25.22 17.28
N ASP A 188 1.43 24.44 18.04
CA ASP A 188 0.94 24.83 19.36
C ASP A 188 1.64 23.98 20.45
N GLU A 189 1.33 24.25 21.71
CA GLU A 189 1.96 23.54 22.82
C GLU A 189 1.73 22.03 22.81
N ASN A 190 0.67 21.58 22.15
CA ASN A 190 0.30 20.17 22.09
C ASN A 190 0.76 19.50 20.78
N SER A 191 1.32 20.24 19.85
CA SER A 191 1.81 19.68 18.59
C SER A 191 3.24 19.17 18.73
N PRO A 192 3.66 18.18 17.92
CA PRO A 192 5.07 17.75 17.92
C PRO A 192 6.05 18.89 17.61
N ALA A 193 5.66 19.88 16.79
CA ALA A 193 6.50 21.01 16.47
C ALA A 193 6.63 21.98 17.68
N GLY A 194 5.55 22.20 18.42
CA GLY A 194 5.57 23.01 19.65
C GLY A 194 6.42 22.39 20.75
N GLN A 195 6.50 21.08 20.82
CA GLN A 195 7.29 20.35 21.80
C GLN A 195 8.81 20.35 21.49
N LEU A 196 9.23 20.78 20.34
CA LEU A 196 10.64 20.85 19.94
C LEU A 196 11.33 22.18 20.27
N UNK A 197 10.45 22.91 20.59
CA UNK A 197 10.90 24.20 20.91
C UNK A 197 11.51 24.37 22.15
#